data_1839105e0862d8373f5071fad311601c
#
_entry.id   1839105e0862d8373f5071fad311601c
#
_cell.length_a   1.000
_cell.length_b   1.000
_cell.length_c   1.000
_cell.angle_alpha   90.00
_cell.angle_beta   90.00
_cell.angle_gamma   90.00
#
_symmetry.space_group_name_H-M   'P 1'
#
loop_
_entity.id
_entity.type
_entity.pdbx_description
1 polymer ?
#
loop_
_entity_poly.entity_id
_entity_poly.type
_entity_poly.pdbx_seq_one_letter_code
_entity_poly.pdbx_strand_id
1 'polypeptide(L)'
;MSVQLLDKTRKINKLLHNNHASKVLFNDICEVMVETLDSNILVISRKGKVLGVGTCPGVEEINELIDSEVGGYIDKLLNERLLGVLSTKENVNLETLGFESENIGRYVAIISPIDIAGERLGTLFMYRSEKT
;
A
#
# COMPACT_ATOMS: atom_id res chain seq x y z
N MET A 1 0.18 -18.38 -9.88
CA MET A 1 0.34 -16.98 -9.44
C MET A 1 -0.87 -16.48 -8.70
N SER A 2 -2.04 -16.58 -9.30
CA SER A 2 -3.28 -16.12 -8.68
C SER A 2 -3.59 -16.81 -7.35
N VAL A 3 -3.28 -18.10 -7.21
CA VAL A 3 -3.54 -18.86 -5.97
C VAL A 3 -2.69 -18.33 -4.82
N GLN A 4 -1.41 -18.05 -5.06
CA GLN A 4 -0.55 -17.50 -4.01
C GLN A 4 -0.99 -16.11 -3.58
N LEU A 5 -1.37 -15.28 -4.51
CA LEU A 5 -1.87 -13.94 -4.19
C LEU A 5 -3.17 -14.02 -3.40
N LEU A 6 -4.06 -14.93 -3.78
CA LEU A 6 -5.31 -15.13 -3.07
C LEU A 6 -5.10 -15.60 -1.64
N ASP A 7 -4.18 -16.55 -1.43
CA ASP A 7 -3.85 -17.04 -0.09
C ASP A 7 -3.28 -15.95 0.79
N LYS A 8 -2.43 -15.09 0.23
CA LYS A 8 -1.86 -13.96 0.95
C LYS A 8 -2.93 -12.94 1.31
N THR A 9 -3.83 -12.65 0.39
CA THR A 9 -4.95 -11.75 0.62
C THR A 9 -5.85 -12.28 1.74
N ARG A 10 -6.08 -13.58 1.76
CA ARG A 10 -6.85 -14.22 2.83
C ARG A 10 -6.17 -14.10 4.19
N LYS A 11 -4.85 -14.28 4.23
CA LYS A 11 -4.08 -14.10 5.46
C LYS A 11 -4.17 -12.67 5.97
N ILE A 12 -4.06 -11.71 5.09
CA ILE A 12 -4.18 -10.29 5.44
C ILE A 12 -5.56 -10.01 6.00
N ASN A 13 -6.61 -10.46 5.32
CA ASN A 13 -7.97 -10.26 5.77
C ASN A 13 -8.21 -10.90 7.14
N LYS A 14 -7.66 -12.09 7.36
CA LYS A 14 -7.78 -12.78 8.63
C LYS A 14 -7.09 -12.01 9.75
N LEU A 15 -5.92 -11.47 9.49
CA LEU A 15 -5.19 -10.66 10.44
C LEU A 15 -5.93 -9.35 10.75
N LEU A 16 -6.54 -8.74 9.76
CA LEU A 16 -7.35 -7.55 9.95
C LEU A 16 -8.60 -7.81 10.77
N HIS A 17 -9.18 -8.99 10.65
CA HIS A 17 -10.34 -9.37 11.45
C HIS A 17 -9.99 -9.66 12.91
N ASN A 18 -8.79 -10.13 13.19
CA ASN A 18 -8.34 -10.45 14.55
C ASN A 18 -7.69 -9.25 15.23
N ASN A 19 -8.22 -8.17 15.11
CA ASN A 19 -7.71 -6.86 15.28
C ASN A 19 -7.54 -6.39 16.73
N HIS A 20 -6.61 -6.95 17.48
CA HIS A 20 -6.35 -6.48 18.83
C HIS A 20 -5.07 -5.66 18.96
N ALA A 21 -4.21 -5.70 17.98
CA ALA A 21 -2.92 -5.05 18.10
C ALA A 21 -2.59 -4.37 16.81
N SER A 22 -3.15 -3.26 16.67
CA SER A 22 -3.15 -2.52 15.46
C SER A 22 -1.80 -2.22 14.83
N LYS A 23 -0.88 -1.58 15.54
CA LYS A 23 0.34 -1.05 14.91
C LYS A 23 1.37 -2.12 14.56
N VAL A 24 1.62 -3.04 15.47
CA VAL A 24 2.60 -4.10 15.24
C VAL A 24 2.14 -5.02 14.14
N LEU A 25 0.84 -5.29 14.11
CA LEU A 25 0.26 -6.19 13.15
C LEU A 25 0.37 -5.68 11.71
N PHE A 26 0.10 -4.40 11.48
CA PHE A 26 0.22 -3.84 10.13
C PHE A 26 1.66 -3.83 9.63
N ASN A 27 2.61 -3.54 10.50
CA ASN A 27 4.01 -3.61 10.14
C ASN A 27 4.44 -5.03 9.79
N ASP A 28 4.01 -6.01 10.58
CA ASP A 28 4.31 -7.42 10.31
C ASP A 28 3.73 -7.85 8.97
N ILE A 29 2.52 -7.44 8.65
CA ILE A 29 1.91 -7.70 7.36
C ILE A 29 2.75 -7.10 6.23
N CYS A 30 3.18 -5.86 6.39
CA CYS A 30 4.00 -5.20 5.40
C CYS A 30 5.33 -5.93 5.16
N GLU A 31 6.00 -6.36 6.22
CA GLU A 31 7.24 -7.11 6.10
C GLU A 31 7.06 -8.42 5.31
N VAL A 32 6.01 -9.16 5.61
CA VAL A 32 5.70 -10.40 4.90
C VAL A 32 5.41 -10.12 3.42
N MET A 33 4.65 -9.09 3.14
CA MET A 33 4.31 -8.73 1.77
C MET A 33 5.50 -8.24 0.97
N VAL A 34 6.40 -7.48 1.59
CA VAL A 34 7.64 -7.03 0.94
C VAL A 34 8.44 -8.23 0.45
N GLU A 35 8.68 -9.19 1.31
CA GLU A 35 9.44 -10.39 0.96
C GLU A 35 8.79 -11.22 -0.13
N THR A 36 7.47 -11.22 -0.13
CA THR A 36 6.72 -12.11 -1.02
C THR A 36 6.43 -11.48 -2.37
N LEU A 37 6.25 -10.18 -2.43
CA LEU A 37 5.82 -9.47 -3.63
C LEU A 37 6.90 -8.60 -4.25
N ASP A 38 8.08 -8.54 -3.64
CA ASP A 38 9.20 -7.71 -4.10
C ASP A 38 8.79 -6.27 -4.37
N SER A 39 8.02 -5.71 -3.45
CA SER A 39 7.44 -4.38 -3.60
C SER A 39 7.57 -3.57 -2.32
N ASN A 40 7.61 -2.26 -2.46
CA ASN A 40 7.43 -1.37 -1.32
C ASN A 40 5.95 -1.25 -1.02
N ILE A 41 5.60 -1.17 0.25
CA ILE A 41 4.21 -1.25 0.69
C ILE A 41 3.92 -0.20 1.74
N LEU A 42 2.78 0.46 1.61
CA LEU A 42 2.23 1.32 2.64
C LEU A 42 0.80 0.88 2.93
N VAL A 43 0.48 0.80 4.21
CA VAL A 43 -0.90 0.66 4.66
C VAL A 43 -1.31 1.99 5.26
N ILE A 44 -2.37 2.57 4.74
CA ILE A 44 -2.78 3.92 5.06
C ILE A 44 -4.22 3.88 5.56
N SER A 45 -4.50 4.56 6.68
CA SER A 45 -5.86 4.64 7.20
C SER A 45 -6.74 5.52 6.32
N ARG A 46 -8.02 5.46 6.53
CA ARG A 46 -8.98 6.32 5.82
C ARG A 46 -8.64 7.81 5.95
N LYS A 47 -8.04 8.21 7.06
CA LYS A 47 -7.67 9.61 7.31
C LYS A 47 -6.29 9.97 6.76
N GLY A 48 -5.60 9.03 6.14
CA GLY A 48 -4.28 9.27 5.59
C GLY A 48 -3.13 8.98 6.53
N LYS A 49 -3.40 8.42 7.70
CA LYS A 49 -2.36 8.04 8.65
C LYS A 49 -1.66 6.77 8.19
N VAL A 50 -0.33 6.79 8.20
CA VAL A 50 0.46 5.61 7.84
C VAL A 50 0.41 4.62 9.00
N LEU A 51 -0.13 3.44 8.73
CA LEU A 51 -0.29 2.37 9.72
C LEU A 51 0.82 1.32 9.62
N GLY A 52 1.41 1.16 8.45
CA GLY A 52 2.49 0.22 8.23
C GLY A 52 3.29 0.61 7.00
N VAL A 53 4.58 0.31 7.04
CA VAL A 53 5.50 0.56 5.93
C VAL A 53 6.39 -0.65 5.77
N GLY A 54 6.57 -1.09 4.54
CA GLY A 54 7.54 -2.11 4.20
C GLY A 54 8.37 -1.64 3.02
N THR A 55 9.69 -1.76 3.13
CA THR A 55 10.60 -1.38 2.06
C THR A 55 11.34 -2.61 1.56
N CYS A 56 11.36 -2.77 0.24
CA CYS A 56 12.02 -3.88 -0.41
C CYS A 56 13.42 -3.46 -0.86
N PRO A 57 14.46 -4.20 -0.49
CA PRO A 57 15.80 -3.92 -1.02
C PRO A 57 15.77 -4.00 -2.55
N GLY A 58 16.35 -3.01 -3.20
CA GLY A 58 16.38 -2.94 -4.66
C GLY A 58 15.22 -2.19 -5.29
N VAL A 59 14.20 -1.82 -4.52
CA VAL A 59 13.13 -0.95 -5.00
C VAL A 59 13.38 0.44 -4.45
N GLU A 60 13.62 1.40 -5.36
CA GLU A 60 13.83 2.78 -4.97
C GLU A 60 12.52 3.40 -4.47
N GLU A 61 12.58 4.11 -3.35
CA GLU A 61 11.40 4.77 -2.81
C GLU A 61 10.98 5.96 -3.66
N ILE A 62 9.68 6.14 -3.83
CA ILE A 62 9.12 7.31 -4.50
C ILE A 62 9.39 8.54 -3.62
N ASN A 63 9.90 9.62 -4.21
CA ASN A 63 10.29 10.82 -3.46
C ASN A 63 9.18 11.37 -2.57
N GLU A 64 7.97 11.39 -3.05
CA GLU A 64 6.83 11.91 -2.28
C GLU A 64 6.47 11.03 -1.08
N LEU A 65 6.99 9.80 -1.04
CA LEU A 65 6.71 8.83 0.02
C LEU A 65 7.93 8.47 0.86
N ILE A 66 9.11 9.03 0.52
CA ILE A 66 10.37 8.62 1.15
C ILE A 66 10.41 8.93 2.65
N ASP A 67 9.73 9.97 3.07
CA ASP A 67 9.67 10.38 4.47
C ASP A 67 8.45 9.80 5.20
N SER A 68 7.73 8.87 4.58
CA SER A 68 6.56 8.26 5.20
C SER A 68 6.96 7.36 6.36
N GLU A 69 6.45 7.65 7.54
CA GLU A 69 6.72 6.88 8.75
C GLU A 69 5.41 6.47 9.40
N VAL A 70 5.42 5.33 10.09
CA VAL A 70 4.27 4.87 10.87
C VAL A 70 3.89 5.95 11.89
N GLY A 71 2.64 6.33 11.89
CA GLY A 71 2.11 7.40 12.73
C GLY A 71 2.07 8.77 12.06
N GLY A 72 2.81 8.95 10.98
CA GLY A 72 2.74 10.17 10.18
C GLY A 72 1.54 10.14 9.21
N TYR A 73 1.38 11.21 8.47
CA TYR A 73 0.28 11.35 7.50
C TYR A 73 0.82 11.59 6.11
N ILE A 74 0.19 10.98 5.12
CA ILE A 74 0.49 11.28 3.72
C ILE A 74 -0.19 12.59 3.33
N ASP A 75 0.16 13.12 2.17
CA ASP A 75 -0.46 14.31 1.64
C ASP A 75 -1.98 14.15 1.56
N LYS A 76 -2.70 15.18 2.00
CA LYS A 76 -4.15 15.15 2.08
C LYS A 76 -4.81 14.91 0.73
N LEU A 77 -4.33 15.57 -0.30
CA LEU A 77 -4.88 15.43 -1.65
C LEU A 77 -4.62 14.03 -2.21
N LEU A 78 -3.42 13.50 -1.95
CA LEU A 78 -3.10 12.13 -2.33
C LEU A 78 -4.05 11.14 -1.65
N ASN A 79 -4.31 11.33 -0.35
CA ASN A 79 -5.22 10.46 0.37
C ASN A 79 -6.64 10.51 -0.22
N GLU A 80 -7.12 11.70 -0.56
CA GLU A 80 -8.43 11.84 -1.19
C GLU A 80 -8.52 11.07 -2.51
N ARG A 81 -7.46 11.13 -3.30
CA ARG A 81 -7.39 10.39 -4.56
C ARG A 81 -7.34 8.89 -4.35
N LEU A 82 -6.62 8.44 -3.34
CA LEU A 82 -6.57 7.01 -2.99
C LEU A 82 -7.94 6.50 -2.54
N LEU A 83 -8.66 7.31 -1.77
CA LEU A 83 -10.01 6.94 -1.34
C LEU A 83 -11.01 6.83 -2.49
N GLY A 84 -10.72 7.47 -3.61
CA GLY A 84 -11.50 7.31 -4.83
C GLY A 84 -11.33 5.97 -5.52
N VAL A 85 -10.32 5.19 -5.14
CA VAL A 85 -10.10 3.85 -5.67
C VAL A 85 -11.01 2.89 -4.90
N LEU A 86 -12.07 2.44 -5.54
CA LEU A 86 -13.14 1.66 -4.89
C LEU A 86 -12.97 0.15 -5.04
N SER A 87 -12.06 -0.29 -5.88
CA SER A 87 -11.72 -1.69 -6.08
C SER A 87 -10.23 -1.80 -6.36
N THR A 88 -9.67 -2.99 -6.21
CA THR A 88 -8.25 -3.21 -6.48
C THR A 88 -7.91 -2.84 -7.91
N LYS A 89 -6.90 -1.98 -8.08
CA LYS A 89 -6.40 -1.55 -9.38
C LYS A 89 -4.95 -1.96 -9.52
N GLU A 90 -4.63 -2.61 -10.62
CA GLU A 90 -3.27 -2.97 -10.99
C GLU A 90 -2.75 -2.02 -12.07
N ASN A 91 -1.43 -1.92 -12.16
CA ASN A 91 -0.77 -1.07 -13.15
C ASN A 91 -1.27 0.37 -13.13
N VAL A 92 -1.44 0.91 -11.92
CA VAL A 92 -1.93 2.27 -11.76
C VAL A 92 -0.88 3.26 -12.26
N ASN A 93 -1.33 4.21 -13.09
CA ASN A 93 -0.48 5.32 -13.49
C ASN A 93 -0.42 6.32 -12.34
N LEU A 94 0.74 6.42 -11.71
CA LEU A 94 0.92 7.27 -10.53
C LEU A 94 0.75 8.75 -10.82
N GLU A 95 0.96 9.19 -12.07
CA GLU A 95 0.72 10.58 -12.43
C GLU A 95 -0.74 10.97 -12.21
N THR A 96 -1.67 10.03 -12.39
CA THR A 96 -3.09 10.31 -12.16
C THR A 96 -3.41 10.57 -10.69
N LEU A 97 -2.52 10.17 -9.80
CA LEU A 97 -2.66 10.41 -8.37
C LEU A 97 -1.91 11.67 -7.91
N GLY A 98 -1.26 12.35 -8.84
CA GLY A 98 -0.56 13.59 -8.53
C GLY A 98 0.92 13.45 -8.21
N PHE A 99 1.49 12.27 -8.42
CA PHE A 99 2.94 12.10 -8.27
C PHE A 99 3.66 12.79 -9.43
N GLU A 100 4.71 13.53 -9.11
CA GLU A 100 5.42 14.36 -10.07
C GLU A 100 6.90 14.01 -10.24
N SER A 101 7.40 12.99 -9.55
CA SER A 101 8.80 12.59 -9.65
C SER A 101 9.19 12.25 -11.09
N GLU A 102 10.40 12.60 -11.49
CA GLU A 102 10.91 12.37 -12.85
C GLU A 102 10.79 10.92 -13.29
N ASN A 103 11.01 10.01 -12.37
CA ASN A 103 11.03 8.57 -12.67
C ASN A 103 9.71 7.86 -12.36
N ILE A 104 8.65 8.61 -12.15
CA ILE A 104 7.39 8.03 -11.67
C ILE A 104 6.81 7.00 -12.67
N GLY A 105 7.06 7.16 -13.94
CA GLY A 105 6.62 6.22 -14.96
C GLY A 105 7.32 4.87 -14.93
N ARG A 106 8.39 4.74 -14.16
CA ARG A 106 9.10 3.46 -14.00
C ARG A 106 8.49 2.58 -12.92
N TYR A 107 7.55 3.08 -12.18
CA TYR A 107 6.91 2.33 -11.10
C TYR A 107 5.63 1.67 -11.58
N VAL A 108 5.44 0.45 -11.12
CA VAL A 108 4.19 -0.27 -11.27
C VAL A 108 3.53 -0.28 -9.90
N ALA A 109 2.33 0.24 -9.83
CA ALA A 109 1.62 0.35 -8.56
C ALA A 109 0.34 -0.47 -8.56
N ILE A 110 0.04 -1.01 -7.39
CA ILE A 110 -1.23 -1.69 -7.12
C ILE A 110 -1.85 -0.97 -5.92
N ILE A 111 -3.10 -0.57 -6.08
CA ILE A 111 -3.84 0.10 -5.01
C ILE A 111 -5.08 -0.74 -4.72
N SER A 112 -5.25 -1.06 -3.47
CA SER A 112 -6.40 -1.86 -3.04
C SER A 112 -7.08 -1.21 -1.85
N PRO A 113 -8.40 -1.05 -1.89
CA PRO A 113 -9.12 -0.58 -0.71
C PRO A 113 -9.12 -1.65 0.36
N ILE A 114 -9.07 -1.21 1.61
CA ILE A 114 -9.21 -2.09 2.77
C ILE A 114 -10.59 -1.84 3.34
N ASP A 115 -11.49 -2.77 3.09
CA ASP A 115 -12.88 -2.69 3.56
C ASP A 115 -13.17 -3.86 4.48
N ILE A 116 -13.83 -3.59 5.59
CA ILE A 116 -14.31 -4.65 6.48
C ILE A 116 -15.78 -4.37 6.80
N ALA A 117 -16.62 -5.36 6.59
CA ALA A 117 -18.07 -5.27 6.85
C ALA A 117 -18.72 -4.07 6.14
N GLY A 118 -18.28 -3.80 4.92
CA GLY A 118 -18.82 -2.69 4.13
C GLY A 118 -18.29 -1.32 4.49
N GLU A 119 -17.36 -1.25 5.44
CA GLU A 119 -16.77 0.02 5.85
C GLU A 119 -15.35 0.16 5.33
N ARG A 120 -15.04 1.30 4.72
CA ARG A 120 -13.70 1.60 4.25
C ARG A 120 -12.81 1.95 5.43
N LEU A 121 -11.80 1.12 5.68
CA LEU A 121 -10.84 1.34 6.77
C LEU A 121 -9.57 2.03 6.31
N GLY A 122 -9.19 1.83 5.07
CA GLY A 122 -7.97 2.40 4.58
C GLY A 122 -7.62 1.98 3.17
N THR A 123 -6.35 2.07 2.86
CA THR A 123 -5.83 1.78 1.52
C THR A 123 -4.50 1.02 1.64
N LEU A 124 -4.36 0.00 0.83
CA LEU A 124 -3.09 -0.69 0.63
C LEU A 124 -2.46 -0.14 -0.64
N PHE A 125 -1.26 0.38 -0.53
CA PHE A 125 -0.52 0.94 -1.65
C PHE A 125 0.79 0.16 -1.80
N MET A 126 0.93 -0.53 -2.92
CA MET A 126 2.15 -1.27 -3.25
C MET A 126 2.75 -0.71 -4.52
N TYR A 127 4.07 -0.62 -4.56
CA TYR A 127 4.74 -0.23 -5.80
C TYR A 127 6.09 -0.90 -5.92
N ARG A 128 6.50 -1.12 -7.15
CA ARG A 128 7.81 -1.65 -7.48
C ARG A 128 8.32 -1.00 -8.75
N SER A 129 9.63 -1.04 -8.95
CA SER A 129 10.22 -0.58 -10.19
C SER A 129 9.94 -1.59 -11.30
N GLU A 130 9.53 -1.09 -12.45
CA GLU A 130 9.41 -1.93 -13.62
C GLU A 130 10.82 -2.22 -14.12
N LYS A 131 11.22 -3.49 -14.03
CA LYS A 131 12.51 -3.91 -14.58
C LYS A 131 12.32 -4.42 -15.97
N THR A 132 13.04 -3.84 -16.84
CA THR A 132 13.15 -4.34 -18.19
C THR A 132 14.10 -5.51 -18.24
#